data_08a5fd3862ee59f2a1ada9749dfa841c
#
_entry.id   08a5fd3862ee59f2a1ada9749dfa841c
#
_cell.length_a   1.000
_cell.length_b   1.000
_cell.length_c   1.000
_cell.angle_alpha   90.00
_cell.angle_beta   90.00
_cell.angle_gamma   90.00
#
_symmetry.space_group_name_H-M   'P 1'
#
loop_
_entity.id
_entity.type
_entity.pdbx_description
1 polymer ?
#
loop_
_entity_poly.entity_id
_entity_poly.type
_entity_poly.pdbx_seq_one_letter_code
_entity_poly.pdbx_strand_id
1 'polypeptide(L)'
;GMTTYADAVSLAEVQSQPERYKLLADEKGMYLYLDTKTIKLSVEPKERRMEVTSIIIPHNQGLIGEFRDEVVMESARSIRNLTLSYKNRSDLTLEDVIRLVEDSKRQNSGMKTRTISDTFYLPNGSIDKKNTAVQKDFVKTPYGAVKYVVASKANEVVYGEAY
;
A
#
# COMPACT_ATOMS: atom_id res chain seq x y z
N GLY A 1 14.97 -24.40 11.65
CA GLY A 1 14.14 -24.40 11.03
C GLY A 1 13.85 -24.64 9.56
N MET A 2 12.85 -25.38 9.36
CA MET A 2 12.41 -25.71 8.01
C MET A 2 11.58 -24.63 7.34
N THR A 3 11.37 -23.52 8.01
CA THR A 3 10.56 -22.41 7.52
C THR A 3 11.30 -21.44 6.62
N THR A 4 12.61 -21.59 6.49
CA THR A 4 13.46 -20.64 5.75
C THR A 4 13.05 -20.50 4.29
N TYR A 5 12.60 -21.59 3.66
CA TYR A 5 12.19 -21.56 2.26
C TYR A 5 10.80 -20.97 2.03
N ALA A 6 9.92 -21.01 3.06
CA ALA A 6 8.59 -20.45 2.97
C ALA A 6 8.59 -18.90 2.94
N ASP A 7 9.70 -18.30 3.42
CA ASP A 7 9.86 -16.85 3.50
C ASP A 7 10.65 -16.28 2.32
N ALA A 8 11.12 -17.13 1.39
CA ALA A 8 11.85 -16.68 0.22
C ALA A 8 10.90 -16.01 -0.76
N VAL A 9 11.34 -14.87 -1.32
CA VAL A 9 10.60 -14.11 -2.32
C VAL A 9 11.35 -14.11 -3.63
N SER A 10 10.69 -14.56 -4.69
CA SER A 10 11.21 -14.51 -6.06
C SER A 10 10.07 -14.16 -7.01
N LEU A 11 10.38 -13.74 -8.23
CA LEU A 11 9.34 -13.47 -9.23
C LEU A 11 8.47 -14.70 -9.49
N ALA A 12 9.10 -15.87 -9.62
CA ALA A 12 8.37 -17.12 -9.83
C ALA A 12 7.41 -17.44 -8.69
N GLU A 13 7.86 -17.26 -7.44
CA GLU A 13 7.05 -17.48 -6.24
C GLU A 13 5.85 -16.54 -6.19
N VAL A 14 6.09 -15.26 -6.47
CA VAL A 14 5.04 -14.25 -6.48
C VAL A 14 4.02 -14.51 -7.58
N GLN A 15 4.49 -14.82 -8.80
CA GLN A 15 3.60 -15.08 -9.94
C GLN A 15 2.83 -16.40 -9.80
N SER A 16 3.34 -17.35 -9.04
CA SER A 16 2.65 -18.63 -8.78
C SER A 16 1.45 -18.49 -7.82
N GLN A 17 1.34 -17.38 -7.12
CA GLN A 17 0.29 -17.13 -6.12
C GLN A 17 -0.46 -15.82 -6.41
N PRO A 18 -1.18 -15.72 -7.54
CA PRO A 18 -1.85 -14.46 -7.92
C PRO A 18 -2.99 -14.05 -6.97
N GLU A 19 -3.51 -14.99 -6.19
CA GLU A 19 -4.53 -14.71 -5.17
C GLU A 19 -3.95 -14.01 -3.95
N ARG A 20 -2.71 -14.33 -3.62
CA ARG A 20 -2.00 -13.71 -2.51
C ARG A 20 -1.34 -12.40 -2.92
N TYR A 21 -0.59 -12.42 -4.02
CA TYR A 21 0.17 -11.27 -4.49
C TYR A 21 -0.58 -10.56 -5.61
N LYS A 22 -1.10 -9.37 -5.30
CA LYS A 22 -1.82 -8.55 -6.28
C LYS A 22 -0.86 -7.63 -7.00
N LEU A 23 -0.81 -7.72 -8.32
CA LEU A 23 -0.03 -6.79 -9.14
C LEU A 23 -0.74 -5.44 -9.15
N LEU A 24 -0.06 -4.40 -8.65
CA LEU A 24 -0.59 -3.04 -8.59
C LEU A 24 -0.08 -2.16 -9.71
N ALA A 25 1.13 -2.40 -10.16
CA ALA A 25 1.75 -1.64 -11.24
C ALA A 25 2.84 -2.45 -11.92
N ASP A 26 3.00 -2.22 -13.21
CA ASP A 26 4.08 -2.73 -14.04
C ASP A 26 4.55 -1.56 -14.90
N GLU A 27 5.46 -0.77 -14.36
CA GLU A 27 5.94 0.45 -15.00
C GLU A 27 7.37 0.78 -14.56
N LYS A 28 8.07 1.58 -15.37
CA LYS A 28 9.43 2.02 -15.09
C LYS A 28 10.40 0.87 -14.81
N GLY A 29 10.20 -0.28 -15.48
CA GLY A 29 11.07 -1.43 -15.35
C GLY A 29 10.87 -2.22 -14.06
N MET A 30 9.76 -2.03 -13.36
CA MET A 30 9.48 -2.70 -12.07
C MET A 30 8.05 -3.20 -11.98
N TYR A 31 7.88 -4.35 -11.32
CA TYR A 31 6.59 -4.83 -10.85
C TYR A 31 6.39 -4.40 -9.40
N LEU A 32 5.22 -3.90 -9.07
CA LEU A 32 4.80 -3.61 -7.70
C LEU A 32 3.68 -4.56 -7.32
N TYR A 33 3.90 -5.34 -6.25
CA TYR A 33 2.90 -6.27 -5.71
C TYR A 33 2.50 -5.91 -4.29
N LEU A 34 1.25 -6.19 -3.95
CA LEU A 34 0.74 -6.19 -2.58
C LEU A 34 0.62 -7.63 -2.09
N ASP A 35 1.18 -7.93 -0.93
CA ASP A 35 0.96 -9.21 -0.25
C ASP A 35 -0.34 -9.13 0.56
N THR A 36 -1.42 -9.69 0.03
CA THR A 36 -2.73 -9.64 0.68
C THR A 36 -2.83 -10.50 1.93
N LYS A 37 -1.99 -11.52 2.06
CA LYS A 37 -2.04 -12.45 3.19
C LYS A 37 -1.53 -11.84 4.49
N THR A 38 -0.66 -10.85 4.41
CA THR A 38 0.01 -10.27 5.58
C THR A 38 -0.56 -8.91 6.00
N ILE A 39 -1.67 -8.49 5.43
CA ILE A 39 -2.35 -7.26 5.84
C ILE A 39 -2.88 -7.44 7.27
N LYS A 40 -2.48 -6.54 8.17
CA LYS A 40 -3.04 -6.43 9.51
C LYS A 40 -3.74 -5.10 9.63
N LEU A 41 -4.92 -5.10 10.21
CA LEU A 41 -5.75 -3.91 10.23
C LEU A 41 -6.45 -3.78 11.57
N SER A 42 -6.51 -2.55 12.10
CA SER A 42 -7.36 -2.19 13.21
C SER A 42 -8.14 -0.92 12.90
N VAL A 43 -9.40 -0.89 13.32
CA VAL A 43 -10.31 0.25 13.16
C VAL A 43 -10.40 0.99 14.48
N GLU A 44 -9.96 2.23 14.47
CA GLU A 44 -10.09 3.16 15.58
C GLU A 44 -11.25 4.14 15.29
N PRO A 45 -11.75 4.88 16.27
CA PRO A 45 -12.89 5.78 16.03
C PRO A 45 -12.66 6.85 14.96
N LYS A 46 -11.44 7.37 14.84
CA LYS A 46 -11.11 8.47 13.92
C LYS A 46 -10.10 8.10 12.86
N GLU A 47 -9.55 6.89 12.92
CA GLU A 47 -8.50 6.45 12.02
C GLU A 47 -8.54 4.95 11.83
N ARG A 48 -7.97 4.48 10.74
CA ARG A 48 -7.64 3.08 10.53
C ARG A 48 -6.14 2.94 10.60
N ARG A 49 -5.67 1.88 11.24
CA ARG A 49 -4.25 1.53 11.29
C ARG A 49 -4.04 0.23 10.56
N MET A 50 -2.97 0.17 9.81
CA MET A 50 -2.68 -0.97 8.97
C MET A 50 -1.19 -1.29 9.02
N GLU A 51 -0.84 -2.58 8.97
CA GLU A 51 0.47 -3.02 8.53
C GLU A 51 0.31 -3.70 7.18
N VAL A 52 1.17 -3.39 6.25
CA VAL A 52 1.07 -3.86 4.88
C VAL A 52 2.45 -4.17 4.33
N THR A 53 2.54 -5.23 3.52
CA THR A 53 3.77 -5.61 2.83
C THR A 53 3.63 -5.37 1.34
N SER A 54 4.57 -4.63 0.76
CA SER A 54 4.70 -4.47 -0.68
C SER A 54 6.00 -5.11 -1.17
N ILE A 55 6.00 -5.56 -2.43
CA ILE A 55 7.14 -6.20 -3.06
C ILE A 55 7.40 -5.50 -4.38
N ILE A 56 8.64 -5.07 -4.59
CA ILE A 56 9.08 -4.45 -5.82
C ILE A 56 10.09 -5.37 -6.49
N ILE A 57 9.79 -5.78 -7.72
CA ILE A 57 10.61 -6.73 -8.49
C ILE A 57 11.07 -6.05 -9.77
N PRO A 58 12.38 -5.80 -9.94
CA PRO A 58 12.91 -5.25 -11.20
C PRO A 58 12.80 -6.25 -12.33
N HIS A 59 12.45 -5.78 -13.56
CA HIS A 59 12.42 -6.62 -14.74
C HIS A 59 13.82 -7.18 -15.10
N ASN A 60 14.86 -6.43 -14.79
CA ASN A 60 16.25 -6.79 -15.13
C ASN A 60 16.90 -7.80 -14.18
N GLN A 61 16.12 -8.47 -13.35
CA GLN A 61 16.61 -9.44 -12.37
C GLN A 61 17.56 -8.85 -11.31
N GLY A 62 17.37 -7.57 -10.98
CA GLY A 62 18.05 -6.96 -9.85
C GLY A 62 17.49 -7.43 -8.50
N LEU A 63 17.92 -6.79 -7.43
CA LEU A 63 17.46 -7.11 -6.08
C LEU A 63 15.96 -6.89 -5.96
N ILE A 64 15.27 -7.86 -5.34
CA ILE A 64 13.85 -7.77 -5.01
C ILE A 64 13.73 -7.11 -3.66
N GLY A 65 12.92 -6.05 -3.56
CA GLY A 65 12.65 -5.36 -2.30
C GLY A 65 11.31 -5.77 -1.71
N GLU A 66 11.31 -6.14 -0.44
CA GLU A 66 10.09 -6.37 0.34
C GLU A 66 10.05 -5.33 1.46
N PHE A 67 8.96 -4.56 1.49
CA PHE A 67 8.81 -3.44 2.43
C PHE A 67 7.63 -3.68 3.35
N ARG A 68 7.86 -3.60 4.66
CA ARG A 68 6.80 -3.66 5.65
C ARG A 68 6.54 -2.24 6.17
N ASP A 69 5.33 -1.73 5.95
CA ASP A 69 4.94 -0.38 6.34
C ASP A 69 3.82 -0.41 7.37
N GLU A 70 3.90 0.50 8.34
CA GLU A 70 2.76 0.90 9.15
C GLU A 70 2.08 2.09 8.49
N VAL A 71 0.76 2.06 8.47
CA VAL A 71 -0.07 3.07 7.81
C VAL A 71 -1.12 3.56 8.79
N VAL A 72 -1.30 4.87 8.84
CA VAL A 72 -2.39 5.51 9.58
C VAL A 72 -3.22 6.31 8.58
N MET A 73 -4.52 6.03 8.53
CA MET A 73 -5.47 6.67 7.61
C MET A 73 -6.57 7.36 8.41
N GLU A 74 -6.66 8.68 8.29
CA GLU A 74 -7.76 9.44 8.91
C GLU A 74 -9.08 9.07 8.25
N SER A 75 -10.06 8.64 9.04
CA SER A 75 -11.38 8.22 8.53
C SER A 75 -12.10 9.34 7.79
N ALA A 76 -12.04 10.57 8.32
CA ALA A 76 -12.66 11.73 7.70
C ALA A 76 -12.09 12.09 6.33
N ARG A 77 -10.89 11.64 6.01
CA ARG A 77 -10.20 11.95 4.76
C ARG A 77 -10.30 10.84 3.71
N SER A 78 -11.07 9.79 3.95
CA SER A 78 -11.33 8.76 2.93
C SER A 78 -12.06 9.38 1.74
N ILE A 79 -11.85 8.83 0.55
CA ILE A 79 -12.57 9.25 -0.66
C ILE A 79 -14.08 9.17 -0.41
N ARG A 80 -14.55 8.10 0.21
CA ARG A 80 -15.96 7.93 0.54
C ARG A 80 -16.48 9.07 1.42
N ASN A 81 -15.81 9.36 2.54
CA ASN A 81 -16.26 10.38 3.48
C ASN A 81 -16.17 11.78 2.89
N LEU A 82 -15.12 12.07 2.12
CA LEU A 82 -15.03 13.34 1.38
C LEU A 82 -16.18 13.48 0.37
N THR A 83 -16.49 12.42 -0.37
CA THR A 83 -17.60 12.41 -1.32
C THR A 83 -18.93 12.63 -0.61
N LEU A 84 -19.17 11.94 0.52
CA LEU A 84 -20.39 12.10 1.30
C LEU A 84 -20.56 13.52 1.86
N SER A 85 -19.48 14.26 2.07
CA SER A 85 -19.56 15.64 2.54
C SER A 85 -20.25 16.58 1.54
N TYR A 86 -20.34 16.17 0.27
CA TYR A 86 -21.01 16.94 -0.79
C TYR A 86 -22.43 16.46 -1.12
N LYS A 87 -22.97 15.46 -0.39
CA LYS A 87 -24.25 14.80 -0.72
C LYS A 87 -25.46 15.73 -0.81
N ASN A 88 -25.44 16.86 -0.10
CA ASN A 88 -26.55 17.83 -0.09
C ASN A 88 -26.33 19.04 -1.02
N ARG A 89 -25.29 18.98 -1.85
CA ARG A 89 -24.94 20.07 -2.78
C ARG A 89 -25.55 19.78 -4.15
N SER A 90 -26.77 20.28 -4.35
CA SER A 90 -27.49 20.13 -5.63
C SER A 90 -26.89 20.97 -6.77
N ASP A 91 -26.06 21.94 -6.45
CA ASP A 91 -25.34 22.79 -7.41
C ASP A 91 -24.11 22.12 -8.05
N LEU A 92 -23.73 20.92 -7.56
CA LEU A 92 -22.56 20.19 -8.05
C LEU A 92 -22.96 18.98 -8.87
N THR A 93 -22.28 18.79 -10.00
CA THR A 93 -22.36 17.55 -10.76
C THR A 93 -21.49 16.48 -10.11
N LEU A 94 -21.67 15.21 -10.52
CA LEU A 94 -20.78 14.12 -10.07
C LEU A 94 -19.32 14.41 -10.44
N GLU A 95 -19.07 14.93 -11.63
CA GLU A 95 -17.72 15.30 -12.09
C GLU A 95 -17.10 16.39 -11.21
N ASP A 96 -17.91 17.38 -10.80
CA ASP A 96 -17.45 18.43 -9.87
C ASP A 96 -17.02 17.82 -8.54
N VAL A 97 -17.81 16.89 -7.99
CA VAL A 97 -17.53 16.22 -6.73
C VAL A 97 -16.24 15.40 -6.83
N ILE A 98 -16.08 14.62 -7.90
CA ILE A 98 -14.87 13.83 -8.12
C ILE A 98 -13.63 14.73 -8.13
N ARG A 99 -13.67 15.86 -8.85
CA ARG A 99 -12.58 16.81 -8.93
C ARG A 99 -12.26 17.46 -7.58
N LEU A 100 -13.29 17.86 -6.84
CA LEU A 100 -13.12 18.47 -5.51
C LEU A 100 -12.50 17.47 -4.53
N VAL A 101 -12.92 16.21 -4.56
CA VAL A 101 -12.35 15.16 -3.73
C VAL A 101 -10.89 14.90 -4.08
N GLU A 102 -10.57 14.79 -5.36
CA GLU A 102 -9.18 14.60 -5.80
C GLU A 102 -8.30 15.78 -5.38
N ASP A 103 -8.76 17.01 -5.57
CA ASP A 103 -8.01 18.20 -5.15
C ASP A 103 -7.79 18.22 -3.64
N SER A 104 -8.80 17.84 -2.87
CA SER A 104 -8.71 17.72 -1.42
C SER A 104 -7.67 16.67 -1.01
N LYS A 105 -7.66 15.52 -1.67
CA LYS A 105 -6.69 14.44 -1.41
C LYS A 105 -5.26 14.86 -1.78
N ARG A 106 -5.09 15.65 -2.83
CA ARG A 106 -3.76 16.17 -3.19
C ARG A 106 -3.23 17.17 -2.17
N GLN A 107 -4.09 17.96 -1.54
CA GLN A 107 -3.70 18.88 -0.47
C GLN A 107 -3.38 18.15 0.82
N ASN A 108 -4.18 17.15 1.17
CA ASN A 108 -4.00 16.32 2.34
C ASN A 108 -4.61 14.95 2.08
N SER A 109 -3.75 13.96 1.88
CA SER A 109 -4.20 12.59 1.59
C SER A 109 -4.92 11.93 2.77
N GLY A 110 -4.66 12.41 3.98
CA GLY A 110 -5.14 11.80 5.23
C GLY A 110 -4.30 10.61 5.69
N MET A 111 -3.25 10.28 4.97
CA MET A 111 -2.41 9.11 5.24
C MET A 111 -1.02 9.51 5.73
N LYS A 112 -0.53 8.76 6.71
CA LYS A 112 0.86 8.78 7.16
C LYS A 112 1.39 7.35 7.11
N THR A 113 2.65 7.19 6.77
CA THR A 113 3.30 5.89 6.71
C THR A 113 4.68 5.94 7.34
N ARG A 114 5.15 4.78 7.79
CA ARG A 114 6.55 4.56 8.12
C ARG A 114 6.93 3.14 7.74
N THR A 115 8.13 2.98 7.22
CA THR A 115 8.68 1.66 6.91
C THR A 115 9.30 1.09 8.18
N ILE A 116 8.79 -0.03 8.67
CA ILE A 116 9.29 -0.67 9.89
C ILE A 116 10.39 -1.68 9.59
N SER A 117 10.34 -2.33 8.43
CA SER A 117 11.39 -3.25 7.99
C SER A 117 11.44 -3.33 6.47
N ASP A 118 12.59 -3.68 5.95
CA ASP A 118 12.74 -4.04 4.55
C ASP A 118 13.68 -5.25 4.44
N THR A 119 13.47 -6.03 3.39
CA THR A 119 14.29 -7.20 3.07
C THR A 119 14.58 -7.17 1.58
N PHE A 120 15.84 -7.39 1.22
CA PHE A 120 16.25 -7.48 -0.17
C PHE A 120 16.65 -8.91 -0.46
N TYR A 121 16.17 -9.42 -1.59
CA TYR A 121 16.41 -10.79 -2.04
C TYR A 121 17.16 -10.78 -3.36
N LEU A 122 18.04 -11.77 -3.53
CA LEU A 122 18.59 -12.08 -4.83
C LEU A 122 17.50 -12.69 -5.72
N PRO A 123 17.68 -12.68 -7.06
CA PRO A 123 16.66 -13.22 -7.97
C PRO A 123 16.23 -14.66 -7.68
N ASN A 124 17.11 -15.46 -7.09
CA ASN A 124 16.82 -16.85 -6.70
C ASN A 124 15.99 -16.96 -5.41
N GLY A 125 15.65 -15.82 -4.77
CA GLY A 125 14.85 -15.79 -3.55
C GLY A 125 15.63 -15.87 -2.24
N SER A 126 16.96 -15.99 -2.29
CA SER A 126 17.76 -15.95 -1.06
C SER A 126 17.91 -14.52 -0.54
N ILE A 127 17.99 -14.37 0.79
CA ILE A 127 18.11 -13.05 1.43
C ILE A 127 19.52 -12.49 1.17
N ASP A 128 19.56 -11.25 0.65
CA ASP A 128 20.78 -10.48 0.52
C ASP A 128 20.99 -9.61 1.76
N LYS A 129 19.96 -8.88 2.17
CA LYS A 129 20.01 -7.96 3.31
C LYS A 129 18.64 -7.79 3.95
N LYS A 130 18.62 -7.70 5.28
CA LYS A 130 17.40 -7.40 6.04
C LYS A 130 17.66 -6.27 7.02
N ASN A 131 16.81 -5.25 7.00
CA ASN A 131 16.87 -4.13 7.93
C ASN A 131 15.61 -4.07 8.78
N THR A 132 15.78 -3.80 10.08
CA THR A 132 14.68 -3.57 11.01
C THR A 132 14.76 -2.16 11.55
N ALA A 133 13.65 -1.62 12.06
CA ALA A 133 13.58 -0.26 12.60
C ALA A 133 14.09 0.80 11.59
N VAL A 134 13.68 0.65 10.33
CA VAL A 134 14.14 1.47 9.20
C VAL A 134 13.77 2.94 9.39
N GLN A 135 12.53 3.20 9.79
CA GLN A 135 12.00 4.54 9.93
C GLN A 135 11.34 4.69 11.30
N LYS A 136 11.75 5.70 12.07
CA LYS A 136 11.22 5.92 13.41
C LYS A 136 9.88 6.62 13.40
N ASP A 137 9.76 7.68 12.61
CA ASP A 137 8.60 8.57 12.63
C ASP A 137 7.70 8.36 11.42
N PHE A 138 6.39 8.57 11.61
CA PHE A 138 5.43 8.63 10.52
C PHE A 138 5.66 9.89 9.70
N VAL A 139 5.50 9.75 8.38
CA VAL A 139 5.63 10.84 7.43
C VAL A 139 4.33 10.93 6.62
N LYS A 140 3.86 12.13 6.35
CA LYS A 140 2.71 12.34 5.47
C LYS A 140 2.96 11.70 4.12
N THR A 141 2.00 10.92 3.64
CA THR A 141 2.10 10.19 2.37
C THR A 141 1.32 10.95 1.30
N PRO A 142 1.98 11.44 0.25
CA PRO A 142 1.28 12.13 -0.83
C PRO A 142 0.26 11.24 -1.53
N TYR A 143 -0.85 11.84 -1.95
CA TYR A 143 -1.83 11.17 -2.79
C TYR A 143 -1.18 10.70 -4.10
N GLY A 144 -1.35 9.42 -4.45
CA GLY A 144 -0.73 8.85 -5.64
C GLY A 144 0.71 8.34 -5.47
N ALA A 145 1.36 8.58 -4.33
CA ALA A 145 2.65 7.95 -4.04
C ALA A 145 2.52 6.42 -3.97
N VAL A 146 3.61 5.70 -4.20
CA VAL A 146 3.61 4.23 -4.17
C VAL A 146 3.01 3.69 -2.88
N LYS A 147 3.40 4.21 -1.73
CA LYS A 147 2.86 3.77 -0.43
C LYS A 147 1.37 4.06 -0.29
N TYR A 148 0.89 5.16 -0.85
CA TYR A 148 -0.54 5.47 -0.88
C TYR A 148 -1.30 4.43 -1.71
N VAL A 149 -0.81 4.12 -2.90
CA VAL A 149 -1.42 3.13 -3.81
C VAL A 149 -1.50 1.76 -3.14
N VAL A 150 -0.42 1.33 -2.50
CA VAL A 150 -0.36 0.04 -1.77
C VAL A 150 -1.40 0.01 -0.65
N ALA A 151 -1.42 1.02 0.21
CA ALA A 151 -2.32 1.07 1.36
C ALA A 151 -3.78 1.21 0.94
N SER A 152 -4.07 2.00 -0.08
CA SER A 152 -5.41 2.16 -0.64
C SER A 152 -5.93 0.84 -1.21
N LYS A 153 -5.10 0.09 -1.92
CA LYS A 153 -5.48 -1.24 -2.43
C LYS A 153 -5.69 -2.24 -1.29
N ALA A 154 -4.86 -2.21 -0.27
CA ALA A 154 -5.05 -3.05 0.91
C ALA A 154 -6.38 -2.75 1.61
N ASN A 155 -6.74 -1.48 1.73
CA ASN A 155 -8.03 -1.06 2.27
C ASN A 155 -9.20 -1.59 1.41
N GLU A 156 -9.06 -1.56 0.08
CA GLU A 156 -10.05 -2.11 -0.84
C GLU A 156 -10.20 -3.63 -0.66
N VAL A 157 -9.10 -4.36 -0.54
CA VAL A 157 -9.10 -5.81 -0.34
C VAL A 157 -9.85 -6.20 0.94
N VAL A 158 -9.66 -5.45 2.02
CA VAL A 158 -10.25 -5.78 3.32
C VAL A 158 -11.66 -5.22 3.49
N TYR A 159 -11.93 -4.00 3.03
CA TYR A 159 -13.21 -3.31 3.24
C TYR A 159 -14.04 -3.11 1.99
N GLY A 160 -13.56 -3.47 0.83
CA GLY A 160 -14.30 -3.32 -0.42
C GLY A 160 -14.28 -1.92 -1.02
N GLU A 161 -13.50 -0.99 -0.45
CA GLU A 161 -13.39 0.38 -0.96
C GLU A 161 -11.96 0.91 -0.86
N ALA A 162 -11.54 1.70 -1.86
CA ALA A 162 -10.27 2.41 -1.85
C ALA A 162 -10.29 3.53 -0.80
N TYR A 163 -9.15 3.85 -0.26
CA TYR A 163 -9.03 4.98 0.65
C TYR A 163 -8.85 6.27 -0.12
#